data_502c771f549397b354376cd5c8b4290b
#
_entry.id   502c771f549397b354376cd5c8b4290b
#
_cell.length_a   1.000
_cell.length_b   1.000
_cell.length_c   1.000
_cell.angle_alpha   90.00
_cell.angle_beta   90.00
_cell.angle_gamma   90.00
#
_symmetry.space_group_name_H-M   'P 1'
#
loop_
_entity.id
_entity.type
_entity.pdbx_description
1 polymer ?
#
loop_
_entity_poly.entity_id
_entity_poly.type
_entity_poly.pdbx_seq_one_letter_code
_entity_poly.pdbx_strand_id
1 'polypeptide(L)'
;MTSFEELCKKLTQDVANNIVQGRSWKDDERLRVDYAVRHLLIGLWKKHHTHPDNHSSMQKNKNFYSALKQYRDPNLTYRMAIHAFDGLQELDMIYVVQDGYYDRIKMEGSLTRYKATHRLTEMFEEL
;
A
#
# COMPACT_ATOMS: atom_id res chain seq x y z
N MET A 1 -15.66 -18.05 7.34
CA MET A 1 -15.25 -17.39 6.08
C MET A 1 -14.82 -15.96 6.38
N THR A 2 -13.62 -15.58 5.99
CA THR A 2 -13.08 -14.24 6.25
C THR A 2 -13.64 -13.23 5.26
N SER A 3 -14.16 -12.10 5.75
CA SER A 3 -14.60 -11.00 4.89
C SER A 3 -13.43 -10.11 4.49
N PHE A 4 -13.59 -9.31 3.44
CA PHE A 4 -12.60 -8.31 3.05
C PHE A 4 -12.32 -7.32 4.18
N GLU A 5 -13.35 -6.92 4.92
CA GLU A 5 -13.23 -6.04 6.08
C GLU A 5 -12.35 -6.64 7.17
N GLU A 6 -12.53 -7.92 7.48
CA GLU A 6 -11.72 -8.63 8.46
C GLU A 6 -10.27 -8.77 8.00
N LEU A 7 -10.04 -9.02 6.71
CA LEU A 7 -8.71 -9.07 6.13
C LEU A 7 -7.99 -7.72 6.28
N CYS A 8 -8.69 -6.61 5.99
CA CYS A 8 -8.14 -5.27 6.16
C CYS A 8 -7.75 -4.98 7.60
N LYS A 9 -8.62 -5.35 8.55
CA LYS A 9 -8.33 -5.17 9.99
C LYS A 9 -7.12 -5.98 10.43
N LYS A 10 -7.05 -7.24 10.01
CA LYS A 10 -5.92 -8.11 10.36
C LYS A 10 -4.62 -7.57 9.81
N LEU A 11 -4.57 -7.21 8.54
CA LEU A 11 -3.36 -6.70 7.91
C LEU A 11 -2.96 -5.34 8.47
N THR A 12 -3.91 -4.47 8.81
CA THR A 12 -3.61 -3.21 9.48
C THR A 12 -2.94 -3.45 10.82
N GLN A 13 -3.46 -4.37 11.61
CA GLN A 13 -2.86 -4.72 12.90
C GLN A 13 -1.46 -5.29 12.73
N ASP A 14 -1.27 -6.19 11.76
CA ASP A 14 0.04 -6.79 11.50
C ASP A 14 1.05 -5.73 11.02
N VAL A 15 0.63 -4.80 10.16
CA VAL A 15 1.47 -3.68 9.71
C VAL A 15 1.85 -2.81 10.90
N ALA A 16 0.90 -2.42 11.75
CA ALA A 16 1.17 -1.60 12.92
C ALA A 16 2.15 -2.27 13.87
N ASN A 17 1.96 -3.55 14.13
CA ASN A 17 2.85 -4.32 15.02
C ASN A 17 4.26 -4.47 14.46
N ASN A 18 4.39 -4.62 13.15
CA ASN A 18 5.67 -4.85 12.50
C ASN A 18 6.52 -3.58 12.35
N ILE A 19 5.87 -2.46 12.00
CA ILE A 19 6.57 -1.18 11.78
C ILE A 19 6.97 -0.53 13.10
N VAL A 20 6.30 -0.83 14.20
CA VAL A 20 6.36 -0.07 15.43
C VAL A 20 6.89 -0.89 16.60
N GLN A 21 7.93 -1.67 16.39
CA GLN A 21 8.60 -2.30 17.53
C GLN A 21 9.06 -1.21 18.50
N GLY A 22 8.41 -1.12 19.67
CA GLY A 22 8.75 -0.18 20.73
C GLY A 22 8.10 1.20 20.65
N ARG A 23 7.21 1.45 19.70
CA ARG A 23 6.43 2.70 19.63
C ARG A 23 4.98 2.44 20.00
N SER A 24 4.39 3.28 20.84
CA SER A 24 2.93 3.32 20.97
C SER A 24 2.38 4.30 19.92
N TRP A 25 1.46 3.82 19.11
CA TRP A 25 0.77 4.67 18.15
C TRP A 25 -0.39 5.37 18.85
N LYS A 26 -0.60 6.64 18.53
CA LYS A 26 -1.80 7.35 18.93
C LYS A 26 -3.01 6.79 18.17
N ASP A 27 -4.20 6.92 18.73
CA ASP A 27 -5.41 6.36 18.12
C ASP A 27 -5.67 6.92 16.72
N ASP A 28 -5.43 8.22 16.50
CA ASP A 28 -5.58 8.83 15.19
C ASP A 28 -4.57 8.32 14.16
N GLU A 29 -3.35 8.00 14.59
CA GLU A 29 -2.33 7.40 13.71
C GLU A 29 -2.75 6.00 13.27
N ARG A 30 -3.32 5.20 14.17
CA ARG A 30 -3.84 3.87 13.84
C ARG A 30 -4.96 3.94 12.81
N LEU A 31 -5.87 4.90 12.93
CA LEU A 31 -6.95 5.11 11.97
C LEU A 31 -6.41 5.49 10.60
N ARG A 32 -5.36 6.30 10.53
CA ARG A 32 -4.72 6.68 9.27
C ARG A 32 -3.97 5.53 8.62
N VAL A 33 -3.31 4.69 9.42
CA VAL A 33 -2.67 3.47 8.91
C VAL A 33 -3.72 2.51 8.38
N ASP A 34 -4.82 2.30 9.10
CA ASP A 34 -5.93 1.47 8.64
C ASP A 34 -6.47 1.96 7.31
N TYR A 35 -6.70 3.26 7.18
CA TYR A 35 -7.15 3.88 5.95
C TYR A 35 -6.18 3.62 4.78
N ALA A 36 -4.88 3.80 5.01
CA ALA A 36 -3.85 3.62 3.99
C ALA A 36 -3.72 2.15 3.56
N VAL A 37 -3.72 1.21 4.51
CA VAL A 37 -3.68 -0.23 4.22
C VAL A 37 -4.92 -0.63 3.41
N ARG A 38 -6.09 -0.18 3.84
CA ARG A 38 -7.36 -0.45 3.16
C ARG A 38 -7.36 0.08 1.73
N HIS A 39 -6.85 1.29 1.53
CA HIS A 39 -6.75 1.90 0.20
C HIS A 39 -5.89 1.05 -0.74
N LEU A 40 -4.72 0.60 -0.28
CA LEU A 40 -3.84 -0.26 -1.07
C LEU A 40 -4.49 -1.62 -1.36
N LEU A 41 -5.12 -2.22 -0.37
CA LEU A 41 -5.78 -3.53 -0.52
C LEU A 41 -6.97 -3.47 -1.46
N ILE A 42 -7.77 -2.40 -1.42
CA ILE A 42 -8.88 -2.21 -2.34
C ILE A 42 -8.37 -2.15 -3.78
N GLY A 43 -7.30 -1.38 -4.02
CA GLY A 43 -6.70 -1.29 -5.34
C GLY A 43 -6.19 -2.64 -5.85
N LEU A 44 -5.50 -3.39 -5.00
CA LEU A 44 -4.98 -4.72 -5.35
C LEU A 44 -6.11 -5.73 -5.57
N TRP A 45 -7.15 -5.68 -4.76
CA TRP A 45 -8.31 -6.58 -4.90
C TRP A 45 -9.06 -6.32 -6.20
N LYS A 46 -9.29 -5.06 -6.55
CA LYS A 46 -9.89 -4.69 -7.84
C LYS A 46 -9.03 -5.19 -9.01
N LYS A 47 -7.71 -5.03 -8.91
CA LYS A 47 -6.75 -5.49 -9.92
C LYS A 47 -6.82 -7.01 -10.08
N HIS A 48 -6.91 -7.75 -8.98
CA HIS A 48 -7.03 -9.20 -8.98
C HIS A 48 -8.26 -9.68 -9.76
N HIS A 49 -9.39 -8.97 -9.65
CA HIS A 49 -10.62 -9.35 -10.33
C HIS A 49 -10.73 -8.86 -11.78
N THR A 50 -9.99 -7.82 -12.15
CA THR A 50 -10.11 -7.20 -13.48
C THR A 50 -8.90 -7.46 -14.38
N HIS A 51 -7.71 -7.25 -13.85
CA HIS A 51 -6.45 -7.35 -14.61
C HIS A 51 -5.36 -7.98 -13.72
N PRO A 52 -5.47 -9.30 -13.42
CA PRO A 52 -4.57 -9.93 -12.43
C PRO A 52 -3.10 -9.92 -12.83
N ASP A 53 -2.79 -9.81 -14.12
CA ASP A 53 -1.41 -9.77 -14.59
C ASP A 53 -0.79 -8.37 -14.57
N ASN A 54 -1.60 -7.33 -14.34
CA ASN A 54 -1.12 -5.95 -14.32
C ASN A 54 -0.60 -5.55 -12.95
N HIS A 55 0.45 -4.71 -12.95
CA HIS A 55 0.96 -4.11 -11.72
C HIS A 55 0.13 -2.91 -11.29
N SER A 56 0.24 -2.55 -10.01
CA SER A 56 -0.21 -1.28 -9.47
C SER A 56 0.97 -0.33 -9.35
N SER A 57 0.72 0.96 -9.21
CA SER A 57 1.78 1.96 -9.15
C SER A 57 1.62 2.86 -7.93
N MET A 58 2.75 3.28 -7.35
CA MET A 58 2.76 4.19 -6.23
C MET A 58 3.87 5.24 -6.38
N GLN A 59 3.54 6.49 -6.09
CA GLN A 59 4.53 7.57 -6.02
C GLN A 59 5.23 7.55 -4.66
N LYS A 60 6.48 7.10 -4.64
CA LYS A 60 7.30 7.06 -3.41
C LYS A 60 8.17 8.30 -3.23
N ASN A 61 8.15 9.24 -4.15
CA ASN A 61 8.89 10.49 -4.01
C ASN A 61 8.00 11.53 -3.33
N LYS A 62 8.42 11.96 -2.13
CA LYS A 62 7.67 12.92 -1.32
C LYS A 62 7.35 14.22 -2.06
N ASN A 63 8.28 14.70 -2.89
CA ASN A 63 8.12 15.97 -3.60
C ASN A 63 7.03 15.93 -4.68
N PHE A 64 6.69 14.75 -5.18
CA PHE A 64 5.70 14.58 -6.25
C PHE A 64 4.41 13.90 -5.77
N TYR A 65 4.34 13.43 -4.53
CA TYR A 65 3.22 12.67 -4.02
C TYR A 65 1.90 13.45 -4.11
N SER A 66 1.88 14.68 -3.60
CA SER A 66 0.67 15.49 -3.58
C SER A 66 0.29 16.07 -4.95
N ALA A 67 1.19 16.00 -5.94
CA ALA A 67 0.90 16.46 -7.29
C ALA A 67 -0.01 15.49 -8.05
N LEU A 68 -0.06 14.22 -7.67
CA LEU A 68 -0.92 13.22 -8.30
C LEU A 68 -2.32 13.28 -7.70
N LYS A 69 -3.33 13.38 -8.57
CA LYS A 69 -4.73 13.52 -8.16
C LYS A 69 -5.19 12.42 -7.20
N GLN A 70 -4.74 11.18 -7.41
CA GLN A 70 -5.13 10.03 -6.60
C GLN A 70 -4.61 10.10 -5.16
N TYR A 71 -3.61 10.95 -4.88
CA TYR A 71 -3.00 11.09 -3.55
C TYR A 71 -3.39 12.41 -2.86
N ARG A 72 -4.39 13.13 -3.36
CA ARG A 72 -4.85 14.39 -2.75
C ARG A 72 -5.87 14.20 -1.64
N ASP A 73 -6.03 13.00 -1.15
CA ASP A 73 -6.91 12.70 -0.03
C ASP A 73 -6.23 13.15 1.27
N PRO A 74 -6.87 14.03 2.07
CA PRO A 74 -6.30 14.50 3.33
C PRO A 74 -6.12 13.39 4.37
N ASN A 75 -6.84 12.28 4.23
CA ASN A 75 -6.71 11.13 5.12
C ASN A 75 -5.62 10.15 4.67
N LEU A 76 -5.12 10.30 3.44
CA LEU A 76 -4.07 9.47 2.87
C LEU A 76 -2.79 10.30 2.74
N THR A 77 -2.11 10.53 3.86
CA THR A 77 -0.85 11.28 3.87
C THR A 77 0.28 10.43 3.27
N TYR A 78 1.28 11.10 2.71
CA TYR A 78 2.47 10.43 2.19
C TYR A 78 3.10 9.50 3.24
N ARG A 79 3.29 9.99 4.46
CA ARG A 79 3.89 9.23 5.55
C ARG A 79 3.13 7.93 5.83
N MET A 80 1.81 7.99 5.94
CA MET A 80 0.99 6.81 6.23
C MET A 80 0.94 5.84 5.06
N ALA A 81 0.88 6.37 3.83
CA ALA A 81 0.92 5.54 2.63
C ALA A 81 2.23 4.77 2.51
N ILE A 82 3.37 5.41 2.79
CA ILE A 82 4.68 4.75 2.80
C ILE A 82 4.78 3.70 3.89
N HIS A 83 4.30 3.99 5.10
CA HIS A 83 4.28 3.01 6.19
C HIS A 83 3.44 1.79 5.85
N ALA A 84 2.26 1.99 5.26
CA ALA A 84 1.40 0.90 4.83
C ALA A 84 2.06 0.06 3.73
N PHE A 85 2.65 0.72 2.75
CA PHE A 85 3.35 0.05 1.64
C PHE A 85 4.51 -0.80 2.15
N ASP A 86 5.41 -0.20 2.93
CA ASP A 86 6.58 -0.88 3.46
C ASP A 86 6.19 -2.03 4.40
N GLY A 87 5.16 -1.83 5.21
CA GLY A 87 4.65 -2.87 6.10
C GLY A 87 4.07 -4.05 5.35
N LEU A 88 3.28 -3.82 4.31
CA LEU A 88 2.74 -4.89 3.48
C LEU A 88 3.85 -5.64 2.74
N GLN A 89 4.90 -4.93 2.32
CA GLN A 89 6.06 -5.55 1.68
C GLN A 89 6.82 -6.45 2.67
N GLU A 90 7.04 -5.99 3.89
CA GLU A 90 7.71 -6.80 4.93
C GLU A 90 6.89 -8.02 5.34
N LEU A 91 5.57 -7.93 5.32
CA LEU A 91 4.68 -9.05 5.59
C LEU A 91 4.54 -10.02 4.41
N ASP A 92 5.25 -9.77 3.32
CA ASP A 92 5.18 -10.58 2.10
C ASP A 92 3.78 -10.60 1.47
N MET A 93 3.09 -9.48 1.55
CA MET A 93 1.78 -9.29 0.90
C MET A 93 1.90 -8.66 -0.47
N ILE A 94 2.92 -7.81 -0.67
CA ILE A 94 3.22 -7.18 -1.94
C ILE A 94 4.71 -7.30 -2.25
N TYR A 95 5.06 -7.18 -3.53
CA TYR A 95 6.46 -7.12 -3.96
C TYR A 95 6.63 -6.07 -5.04
N VAL A 96 7.82 -5.46 -5.07
CA VAL A 96 8.16 -4.44 -6.05
C VAL A 96 8.62 -5.12 -7.33
N VAL A 97 7.96 -4.77 -8.44
CA VAL A 97 8.32 -5.25 -9.78
C VAL A 97 9.40 -4.36 -10.38
N GLN A 98 9.28 -3.05 -10.16
CA GLN A 98 10.23 -2.06 -10.65
C GLN A 98 10.22 -0.85 -9.73
N ASP A 99 11.41 -0.45 -9.25
CA ASP A 99 11.56 0.76 -8.44
C ASP A 99 11.29 2.01 -9.28
N GLY A 100 10.63 2.99 -8.65
CA GLY A 100 10.42 4.28 -9.25
C GLY A 100 11.73 5.06 -9.38
N TYR A 101 11.78 5.95 -10.35
CA TYR A 101 12.93 6.83 -10.56
C TYR A 101 12.51 8.17 -11.13
N TYR A 102 13.38 9.15 -11.02
CA TYR A 102 13.24 10.43 -11.69
C TYR A 102 14.59 10.90 -12.20
N ASP A 103 14.69 11.13 -13.50
CA ASP A 103 15.89 11.67 -14.16
C ASP A 103 15.70 13.16 -14.40
N ARG A 104 16.44 13.99 -13.65
CA ARG A 104 16.34 15.45 -13.74
C ARG A 104 16.83 16.02 -15.07
N ILE A 105 17.77 15.33 -15.71
CA ILE A 105 18.35 15.79 -16.99
C ILE A 105 17.33 15.58 -18.12
N LYS A 106 16.72 14.41 -18.17
CA LYS A 106 15.71 14.07 -19.17
C LYS A 106 14.31 14.54 -18.81
N MET A 107 14.10 14.99 -17.57
CA MET A 107 12.80 15.32 -16.99
C MET A 107 11.79 14.18 -17.16
N GLU A 108 12.28 12.94 -17.03
CA GLU A 108 11.48 11.71 -17.13
C GLU A 108 11.51 10.96 -15.82
N GLY A 109 10.41 10.29 -15.48
CA GLY A 109 10.32 9.48 -14.30
C GLY A 109 9.32 8.35 -14.44
N SER A 110 9.36 7.44 -13.49
CA SER A 110 8.41 6.34 -13.38
C SER A 110 8.03 6.13 -11.93
N LEU A 111 6.77 5.75 -11.71
CA LEU A 111 6.28 5.36 -10.40
C LEU A 111 6.84 3.98 -10.03
N THR A 112 6.93 3.70 -8.73
CA THR A 112 7.23 2.36 -8.24
C THR A 112 6.08 1.43 -8.62
N ARG A 113 6.40 0.31 -9.26
CA ARG A 113 5.43 -0.70 -9.71
C ARG A 113 5.48 -1.89 -8.78
N TYR A 114 4.30 -2.34 -8.34
CA TYR A 114 4.20 -3.44 -7.39
C TYR A 114 3.00 -4.34 -7.69
N LYS A 115 3.04 -5.55 -7.16
CA LYS A 115 1.98 -6.55 -7.32
C LYS A 115 1.71 -7.25 -5.99
N ALA A 116 0.53 -7.82 -5.86
CA ALA A 116 0.22 -8.73 -4.77
C ALA A 116 1.06 -10.00 -4.89
N THR A 117 1.55 -10.50 -3.77
CA THR A 117 2.22 -11.80 -3.72
C THR A 117 1.21 -12.92 -3.89
N HIS A 118 1.70 -14.13 -4.14
CA HIS A 118 0.86 -15.32 -4.17
C HIS A 118 0.10 -15.50 -2.84
N ARG A 119 0.76 -15.21 -1.73
CA ARG A 119 0.17 -15.27 -0.39
C ARG A 119 -1.06 -14.37 -0.25
N LEU A 120 -0.96 -13.12 -0.69
CA LEU A 120 -2.10 -12.19 -0.65
C LEU A 120 -3.19 -12.61 -1.63
N THR A 121 -2.82 -13.07 -2.82
CA THR A 121 -3.76 -13.55 -3.81
C THR A 121 -4.59 -14.73 -3.29
N GLU A 122 -3.95 -15.66 -2.59
CA GLU A 122 -4.67 -16.77 -1.92
C GLU A 122 -5.68 -16.27 -0.89
N MET A 123 -5.30 -15.26 -0.09
CA MET A 123 -6.21 -14.65 0.88
C MET A 123 -7.42 -14.02 0.20
N PHE A 124 -7.22 -13.37 -0.95
CA PHE A 124 -8.32 -12.81 -1.73
C PHE A 124 -9.28 -13.90 -2.25
N GLU A 125 -8.74 -15.03 -2.66
CA GLU A 125 -9.54 -16.14 -3.18
C GLU A 125 -10.38 -16.84 -2.10
N GLU A 126 -9.97 -16.73 -0.85
CA GLU A 126 -10.70 -17.30 0.30
C GLU A 126 -11.85 -16.40 0.78
N LEU A 127 -12.01 -15.21 0.25
CA LEU A 127 -13.06 -14.27 0.68
C LEU A 127 -14.48 -14.67 0.21
#